data_ea762c61db96f0c0aa06459b27dce288
#
_entry.id   ea762c61db96f0c0aa06459b27dce288
#
_cell.length_a   1.000
_cell.length_b   1.000
_cell.length_c   1.000
_cell.angle_alpha   90.00
_cell.angle_beta   90.00
_cell.angle_gamma   90.00
#
_symmetry.space_group_name_H-M   'P 1'
#
loop_
_entity.id
_entity.type
_entity.pdbx_description
1 polymer ?
#
loop_
_entity_poly.entity_id
_entity_poly.type
_entity_poly.pdbx_seq_one_letter_code
_entity_poly.pdbx_strand_id
1 'polypeptide(L)'
;MATSVWKGHLTFGLVSIPIRLFAAARSERISLNQLHKVCHSRIRQPQFCPTCNRMIERSEIIKGFEYEKDQYVLFTEEELDKLDPPSARTMEILEFVKIDEVDPLYFDASYYATPEDAGKKAYHLLLEAMEESGHAAIAKLYMHQREYIVVIRPRAHGLTLHTMYYADEIRSVSEYGEKDGAEPKEQEKRLALQLIESLSAPFDPKKFQDEYRQSLRTMIEAKLKGQEIAAAPHPQLAPVVDLMEALKKSLAGKPAPAKQVPVEMKPMKAVPEAVPARKRVGKRSAG
;
A
#
# COMPACT_ATOMS: atom_id res chain seq x y z
N MET A 1 -0.95 20.90 -3.64
CA MET A 1 -2.01 20.68 -2.62
C MET A 1 -2.38 19.20 -2.63
N ALA A 2 -2.63 18.60 -1.46
CA ALA A 2 -3.10 17.22 -1.41
C ALA A 2 -4.54 17.15 -1.94
N THR A 3 -4.81 16.23 -2.86
CA THR A 3 -6.15 16.01 -3.42
C THR A 3 -6.93 15.11 -2.47
N SER A 4 -8.16 15.51 -2.09
CA SER A 4 -9.05 14.67 -1.32
C SER A 4 -9.54 13.50 -2.18
N VAL A 5 -9.59 12.31 -1.59
CA VAL A 5 -10.08 11.09 -2.26
C VAL A 5 -11.59 10.93 -2.12
N TRP A 6 -12.17 11.53 -1.08
CA TRP A 6 -13.61 11.54 -0.82
C TRP A 6 -14.03 12.81 -0.09
N LYS A 7 -15.26 13.26 -0.32
CA LYS A 7 -15.89 14.40 0.35
C LYS A 7 -17.33 14.06 0.66
N GLY A 8 -17.74 14.30 1.91
CA GLY A 8 -19.10 14.01 2.36
C GLY A 8 -19.32 14.40 3.81
N HIS A 9 -20.26 13.74 4.45
CA HIS A 9 -20.67 14.01 5.83
C HIS A 9 -20.46 12.77 6.70
N LEU A 10 -19.79 12.95 7.83
CA LEU A 10 -19.78 11.97 8.91
C LEU A 10 -21.01 12.24 9.79
N THR A 11 -21.88 11.24 9.94
CA THR A 11 -23.10 11.37 10.73
C THR A 11 -23.01 10.56 12.01
N PHE A 12 -23.44 11.18 13.09
CA PHE A 12 -23.47 10.62 14.42
C PHE A 12 -24.79 11.03 15.08
N GLY A 13 -25.76 10.13 15.10
CA GLY A 13 -27.12 10.45 15.50
C GLY A 13 -27.71 11.59 14.63
N LEU A 14 -28.07 12.70 15.24
CA LEU A 14 -28.59 13.88 14.52
C LEU A 14 -27.49 14.87 14.10
N VAL A 15 -26.25 14.61 14.47
CA VAL A 15 -25.12 15.48 14.13
C VAL A 15 -24.54 15.08 12.78
N SER A 16 -24.36 16.07 11.90
CA SER A 16 -23.75 15.87 10.58
C SER A 16 -22.52 16.77 10.46
N ILE A 17 -21.37 16.15 10.23
CA ILE A 17 -20.05 16.79 10.20
C ILE A 17 -19.50 16.73 8.78
N PRO A 18 -19.42 17.82 8.04
CA PRO A 18 -18.81 17.83 6.71
C PRO A 18 -17.30 17.59 6.83
N ILE A 19 -16.81 16.53 6.16
CA ILE A 19 -15.42 16.09 6.18
C ILE A 19 -14.89 15.83 4.77
N ARG A 20 -13.55 15.81 4.69
CA ARG A 20 -12.80 15.33 3.53
C ARG A 20 -11.84 14.25 3.97
N LEU A 21 -11.67 13.22 3.13
CA LEU A 21 -10.69 12.17 3.34
C LEU A 21 -9.48 12.40 2.43
N PHE A 22 -8.29 12.25 3.01
CA PHE A 22 -7.01 12.30 2.33
C PHE A 22 -6.27 11.01 2.61
N ALA A 23 -5.61 10.43 1.59
CA ALA A 23 -4.79 9.24 1.80
C ALA A 23 -3.69 9.54 2.85
N ALA A 24 -3.65 8.75 3.93
CA ALA A 24 -2.69 8.92 5.01
C ALA A 24 -1.30 8.39 4.66
N ALA A 25 -1.22 7.45 3.70
CA ALA A 25 0.02 6.88 3.21
C ALA A 25 0.00 6.79 1.68
N ARG A 26 1.16 6.88 1.09
CA ARG A 26 1.36 6.65 -0.35
C ARG A 26 2.60 5.80 -0.56
N SER A 27 2.56 4.93 -1.53
CA SER A 27 3.74 4.17 -1.91
C SER A 27 4.72 5.09 -2.67
N GLU A 28 5.93 5.24 -2.14
CA GLU A 28 7.03 5.94 -2.81
C GLU A 28 7.91 4.96 -3.60
N ARG A 29 7.36 4.37 -4.65
CA ARG A 29 8.12 3.47 -5.53
C ARG A 29 8.83 4.27 -6.61
N ILE A 30 10.08 3.88 -6.93
CA ILE A 30 10.77 4.39 -8.12
C ILE A 30 10.12 3.73 -9.34
N SER A 31 9.46 4.54 -10.18
CA SER A 31 8.79 4.04 -11.38
C SER A 31 9.80 3.91 -12.52
N LEU A 32 9.97 2.69 -13.02
CA LEU A 32 10.76 2.40 -14.22
C LEU A 32 9.82 2.21 -15.41
N ASN A 33 10.01 3.01 -16.47
CA ASN A 33 9.23 2.87 -17.69
C ASN A 33 9.74 1.68 -18.51
N GLN A 34 8.81 0.94 -19.14
CA GLN A 34 9.17 -0.09 -20.12
C GLN A 34 9.60 0.56 -21.43
N LEU A 35 10.79 0.22 -21.88
CA LEU A 35 11.38 0.74 -23.10
C LEU A 35 11.67 -0.41 -24.07
N HIS A 36 11.56 -0.14 -25.37
CA HIS A 36 11.98 -1.08 -26.39
C HIS A 36 13.51 -1.20 -26.40
N LYS A 37 14.02 -2.44 -26.33
CA LYS A 37 15.46 -2.74 -26.15
C LYS A 37 16.35 -2.11 -27.23
N VAL A 38 15.85 -2.01 -28.47
CA VAL A 38 16.66 -1.56 -29.61
C VAL A 38 16.66 -0.04 -29.77
N CYS A 39 15.47 0.60 -29.70
CA CYS A 39 15.33 2.03 -29.96
C CYS A 39 15.11 2.88 -28.70
N HIS A 40 15.05 2.25 -27.53
CA HIS A 40 14.82 2.87 -26.21
C HIS A 40 13.55 3.73 -26.15
N SER A 41 12.62 3.58 -27.09
CA SER A 41 11.34 4.26 -27.07
C SER A 41 10.40 3.67 -26.01
N ARG A 42 9.61 4.52 -25.37
CA ARG A 42 8.61 4.07 -24.39
C ARG A 42 7.54 3.19 -25.06
N ILE A 43 7.31 2.00 -24.51
CA ILE A 43 6.27 1.08 -24.97
C ILE A 43 4.90 1.64 -24.57
N ARG A 44 3.96 1.60 -25.52
CA ARG A 44 2.54 1.87 -25.30
C ARG A 44 1.78 0.54 -25.33
N GLN A 45 0.77 0.41 -24.50
CA GLN A 45 -0.10 -0.76 -24.43
C GLN A 45 -1.51 -0.35 -24.88
N PRO A 46 -1.77 -0.29 -26.20
CA PRO A 46 -3.10 -0.01 -26.70
C PRO A 46 -4.02 -1.20 -26.43
N GLN A 47 -5.32 -0.94 -26.24
CA GLN A 47 -6.33 -1.97 -26.12
C GLN A 47 -6.65 -2.53 -27.49
N PHE A 48 -6.61 -3.85 -27.62
CA PHE A 48 -6.79 -4.57 -28.88
C PHE A 48 -7.93 -5.58 -28.75
N CYS A 49 -8.89 -5.56 -29.68
CA CYS A 49 -9.95 -6.56 -29.76
C CYS A 49 -9.49 -7.69 -30.70
N PRO A 50 -9.29 -8.92 -30.19
CA PRO A 50 -8.83 -10.04 -31.00
C PRO A 50 -9.86 -10.47 -32.07
N THR A 51 -11.16 -10.37 -31.78
CA THR A 51 -12.23 -10.73 -32.69
C THR A 51 -12.36 -9.74 -33.84
N CYS A 52 -12.29 -8.44 -33.56
CA CYS A 52 -12.35 -7.38 -34.58
C CYS A 52 -11.00 -7.14 -35.24
N ASN A 53 -9.92 -7.74 -34.73
CA ASN A 53 -8.53 -7.59 -35.19
C ASN A 53 -8.08 -6.12 -35.35
N ARG A 54 -8.49 -5.25 -34.39
CA ARG A 54 -8.14 -3.82 -34.39
C ARG A 54 -7.93 -3.26 -32.99
N MET A 55 -7.22 -2.16 -32.90
CA MET A 55 -7.15 -1.34 -31.72
C MET A 55 -8.51 -0.68 -31.46
N ILE A 56 -8.94 -0.62 -30.20
CA ILE A 56 -10.21 -0.02 -29.79
C ILE A 56 -9.95 1.18 -28.88
N GLU A 57 -10.87 2.14 -28.96
CA GLU A 57 -10.86 3.30 -28.08
C GLU A 57 -11.56 2.98 -26.75
N ARG A 58 -11.24 3.77 -25.72
CA ARG A 58 -11.81 3.57 -24.38
C ARG A 58 -13.34 3.68 -24.35
N SER A 59 -13.89 4.51 -25.21
CA SER A 59 -15.33 4.70 -25.43
C SER A 59 -16.06 3.49 -26.02
N GLU A 60 -15.31 2.55 -26.61
CA GLU A 60 -15.87 1.32 -27.19
C GLU A 60 -15.87 0.15 -26.19
N ILE A 61 -15.42 0.39 -24.94
CA ILE A 61 -15.31 -0.65 -23.92
C ILE A 61 -16.54 -0.62 -23.04
N ILE A 62 -17.16 -1.78 -22.86
CA ILE A 62 -18.27 -1.99 -21.94
C ILE A 62 -17.84 -3.00 -20.86
N LYS A 63 -18.39 -2.90 -19.66
CA LYS A 63 -18.15 -3.86 -18.58
C LYS A 63 -19.06 -5.07 -18.73
N GLY A 64 -18.54 -6.28 -18.54
CA GLY A 64 -19.28 -7.52 -18.60
C GLY A 64 -18.94 -8.42 -17.41
N PHE A 65 -19.97 -9.06 -16.84
CA PHE A 65 -19.82 -10.12 -15.84
C PHE A 65 -19.95 -11.48 -16.53
N GLU A 66 -18.92 -12.31 -16.45
CA GLU A 66 -18.93 -13.66 -16.99
C GLU A 66 -19.68 -14.60 -16.04
N TYR A 67 -20.81 -15.12 -16.46
CA TYR A 67 -21.63 -16.04 -15.65
C TYR A 67 -21.49 -17.51 -16.10
N GLU A 68 -21.14 -17.73 -17.37
CA GLU A 68 -20.71 -19.01 -17.94
C GLU A 68 -19.53 -18.74 -18.87
N LYS A 69 -18.76 -19.75 -19.21
CA LYS A 69 -17.60 -19.62 -20.09
C LYS A 69 -17.98 -18.93 -21.40
N ASP A 70 -17.33 -17.80 -21.68
CA ASP A 70 -17.53 -16.94 -22.85
C ASP A 70 -18.94 -16.31 -22.96
N GLN A 71 -19.75 -16.34 -21.88
CA GLN A 71 -21.07 -15.69 -21.83
C GLN A 71 -21.06 -14.55 -20.81
N TYR A 72 -21.46 -13.35 -21.26
CA TYR A 72 -21.35 -12.13 -20.47
C TYR A 72 -22.68 -11.42 -20.32
N VAL A 73 -23.00 -10.99 -19.11
CA VAL A 73 -24.01 -9.95 -18.88
C VAL A 73 -23.33 -8.60 -18.98
N LEU A 74 -23.79 -7.76 -19.89
CA LEU A 74 -23.20 -6.45 -20.14
C LEU A 74 -23.84 -5.38 -19.25
N PHE A 75 -23.04 -4.47 -18.73
CA PHE A 75 -23.46 -3.35 -17.90
C PHE A 75 -22.99 -2.02 -18.50
N THR A 76 -23.92 -1.11 -18.70
CA THR A 76 -23.60 0.28 -19.03
C THR A 76 -23.14 1.04 -17.78
N GLU A 77 -22.39 2.14 -17.95
CA GLU A 77 -22.01 2.98 -16.82
C GLU A 77 -23.24 3.55 -16.10
N GLU A 78 -24.29 3.93 -16.85
CA GLU A 78 -25.56 4.44 -16.29
C GLU A 78 -26.29 3.40 -15.43
N GLU A 79 -26.20 2.13 -15.75
CA GLU A 79 -26.79 1.04 -14.94
C GLU A 79 -26.00 0.85 -13.64
N LEU A 80 -24.68 0.92 -13.70
CA LEU A 80 -23.83 0.82 -12.52
C LEU A 80 -23.98 2.05 -11.60
N ASP A 81 -24.12 3.24 -12.16
CA ASP A 81 -24.34 4.47 -11.39
C ASP A 81 -25.67 4.46 -10.62
N LYS A 82 -26.71 3.74 -11.13
CA LYS A 82 -27.97 3.53 -10.41
C LYS A 82 -27.85 2.66 -9.16
N LEU A 83 -26.77 1.89 -9.05
CA LEU A 83 -26.48 1.08 -7.86
C LEU A 83 -25.83 1.92 -6.74
N ASP A 84 -25.41 3.15 -7.04
CA ASP A 84 -24.87 4.06 -6.03
C ASP A 84 -25.97 4.36 -4.98
N PRO A 85 -25.72 4.08 -3.70
CA PRO A 85 -26.73 4.33 -2.67
C PRO A 85 -26.96 5.85 -2.51
N PRO A 86 -28.18 6.27 -2.12
CA PRO A 86 -28.47 7.67 -1.80
C PRO A 86 -27.51 8.25 -0.74
N SER A 87 -26.96 7.38 0.10
CA SER A 87 -25.97 7.69 1.13
C SER A 87 -24.52 7.75 0.65
N ALA A 88 -24.25 7.73 -0.67
CA ALA A 88 -22.87 7.71 -1.20
C ALA A 88 -21.98 8.86 -0.71
N ARG A 89 -22.57 9.96 -0.23
CA ARG A 89 -21.86 11.09 0.37
C ARG A 89 -22.01 11.18 1.89
N THR A 90 -22.55 10.15 2.51
CA THR A 90 -22.77 10.11 3.97
C THR A 90 -22.06 8.88 4.54
N MET A 91 -21.27 9.12 5.58
CA MET A 91 -20.63 8.08 6.37
C MET A 91 -21.33 8.02 7.71
N GLU A 92 -22.10 6.98 7.95
CA GLU A 92 -22.90 6.82 9.17
C GLU A 92 -22.11 6.00 10.19
N ILE A 93 -21.94 6.55 11.41
CA ILE A 93 -21.41 5.80 12.55
C ILE A 93 -22.50 4.84 13.03
N LEU A 94 -22.17 3.55 13.03
CA LEU A 94 -23.06 2.47 13.45
C LEU A 94 -22.93 2.17 14.93
N GLU A 95 -21.69 2.11 15.42
CA GLU A 95 -21.37 1.74 16.80
C GLU A 95 -19.98 2.24 17.22
N PHE A 96 -19.71 2.18 18.51
CA PHE A 96 -18.39 2.43 19.10
C PHE A 96 -17.85 1.18 19.75
N VAL A 97 -16.59 0.87 19.49
CA VAL A 97 -15.89 -0.31 20.00
C VAL A 97 -14.58 0.08 20.66
N LYS A 98 -14.05 -0.75 21.56
CA LYS A 98 -12.68 -0.53 22.06
C LYS A 98 -11.69 -0.84 20.95
N ILE A 99 -10.68 0.01 20.82
CA ILE A 99 -9.72 -0.13 19.72
C ILE A 99 -8.97 -1.46 19.73
N ASP A 100 -8.72 -2.02 20.90
CA ASP A 100 -8.00 -3.27 21.09
C ASP A 100 -8.82 -4.51 20.66
N GLU A 101 -10.14 -4.35 20.48
CA GLU A 101 -11.03 -5.41 19.99
C GLU A 101 -10.96 -5.56 18.46
N VAL A 102 -10.42 -4.56 17.76
CA VAL A 102 -10.29 -4.59 16.30
C VAL A 102 -8.95 -5.19 15.89
N ASP A 103 -8.95 -6.42 15.37
CA ASP A 103 -7.74 -7.08 14.91
C ASP A 103 -7.15 -6.31 13.71
N PRO A 104 -5.85 -5.97 13.75
CA PRO A 104 -5.15 -5.32 12.63
C PRO A 104 -5.26 -6.05 11.28
N LEU A 105 -5.55 -7.35 11.28
CA LEU A 105 -5.75 -8.15 10.06
C LEU A 105 -6.88 -7.61 9.19
N TYR A 106 -7.88 -6.95 9.78
CA TYR A 106 -8.99 -6.35 9.05
C TYR A 106 -8.62 -5.06 8.32
N PHE A 107 -7.50 -4.39 8.66
CA PHE A 107 -7.18 -3.08 8.08
C PHE A 107 -6.62 -3.20 6.66
N ASP A 108 -7.20 -2.42 5.73
CA ASP A 108 -6.76 -2.31 4.34
C ASP A 108 -6.02 -0.98 4.11
N ALA A 109 -6.72 0.12 3.94
CA ALA A 109 -6.15 1.42 3.63
C ALA A 109 -6.44 2.46 4.72
N SER A 110 -5.56 3.46 4.83
CA SER A 110 -5.63 4.49 5.87
C SER A 110 -5.82 5.88 5.29
N TYR A 111 -6.68 6.68 5.92
CA TYR A 111 -7.02 8.04 5.51
C TYR A 111 -7.01 8.99 6.71
N TYR A 112 -6.71 10.27 6.46
CA TYR A 112 -6.98 11.34 7.40
C TYR A 112 -8.36 11.93 7.10
N ALA A 113 -9.21 12.05 8.13
CA ALA A 113 -10.48 12.73 8.05
C ALA A 113 -10.31 14.17 8.57
N THR A 114 -10.51 15.16 7.72
CA THR A 114 -10.39 16.57 8.09
C THR A 114 -11.74 17.26 7.98
N PRO A 115 -12.14 18.12 8.95
CA PRO A 115 -13.39 18.83 8.90
C PRO A 115 -13.34 19.97 7.88
N GLU A 116 -14.48 20.29 7.27
CA GLU A 116 -14.69 21.59 6.63
C GLU A 116 -15.01 22.65 7.69
N ASP A 117 -14.93 23.93 7.34
CA ASP A 117 -15.07 25.03 8.30
C ASP A 117 -16.37 24.96 9.12
N ALA A 118 -17.48 24.61 8.49
CA ALA A 118 -18.78 24.48 9.15
C ALA A 118 -18.85 23.32 10.16
N GLY A 119 -18.01 22.30 10.01
CA GLY A 119 -18.02 21.09 10.84
C GLY A 119 -17.03 21.11 12.01
N LYS A 120 -16.14 22.08 12.09
CA LYS A 120 -15.00 22.08 13.04
C LYS A 120 -15.42 21.85 14.50
N LYS A 121 -16.45 22.52 14.99
CA LYS A 121 -16.89 22.39 16.38
C LYS A 121 -17.37 20.99 16.71
N ALA A 122 -18.25 20.43 15.87
CA ALA A 122 -18.78 19.08 16.07
C ALA A 122 -17.69 17.99 15.89
N TYR A 123 -16.75 18.23 14.97
CA TYR A 123 -15.60 17.36 14.77
C TYR A 123 -14.70 17.29 16.01
N HIS A 124 -14.35 18.44 16.60
CA HIS A 124 -13.52 18.48 17.82
C HIS A 124 -14.23 17.83 19.01
N LEU A 125 -15.55 18.08 19.17
CA LEU A 125 -16.33 17.43 20.21
C LEU A 125 -16.29 15.90 20.08
N LEU A 126 -16.48 15.37 18.86
CA LEU A 126 -16.40 13.93 18.61
C LEU A 126 -14.98 13.38 18.89
N LEU A 127 -13.95 14.09 18.42
CA LEU A 127 -12.55 13.70 18.65
C LEU A 127 -12.23 13.60 20.14
N GLU A 128 -12.52 14.64 20.92
CA GLU A 128 -12.28 14.67 22.37
C GLU A 128 -13.06 13.58 23.10
N ALA A 129 -14.34 13.38 22.78
CA ALA A 129 -15.16 12.33 23.40
C ALA A 129 -14.61 10.92 23.09
N MET A 130 -14.10 10.69 21.88
CA MET A 130 -13.49 9.40 21.52
C MET A 130 -12.12 9.20 22.17
N GLU A 131 -11.33 10.27 22.35
CA GLU A 131 -10.05 10.21 23.08
C GLU A 131 -10.26 9.91 24.55
N GLU A 132 -11.20 10.60 25.23
CA GLU A 132 -11.51 10.38 26.65
C GLU A 132 -12.09 8.99 26.92
N SER A 133 -12.96 8.52 26.02
CA SER A 133 -13.61 7.20 26.20
C SER A 133 -12.73 6.02 25.79
N GLY A 134 -11.65 6.26 25.01
CA GLY A 134 -10.79 5.21 24.46
C GLY A 134 -11.47 4.36 23.38
N HIS A 135 -12.56 4.84 22.78
CA HIS A 135 -13.30 4.12 21.75
C HIS A 135 -12.94 4.58 20.33
N ALA A 136 -13.11 3.65 19.40
CA ALA A 136 -13.14 3.89 17.96
C ALA A 136 -14.57 3.76 17.44
N ALA A 137 -14.92 4.48 16.38
CA ALA A 137 -16.22 4.35 15.76
C ALA A 137 -16.15 3.41 14.56
N ILE A 138 -17.15 2.55 14.42
CA ILE A 138 -17.38 1.74 13.22
C ILE A 138 -18.42 2.46 12.37
N ALA A 139 -18.10 2.62 11.08
CA ALA A 139 -18.99 3.32 10.16
C ALA A 139 -19.03 2.63 8.79
N LYS A 140 -20.02 2.98 7.97
CA LYS A 140 -20.10 2.59 6.57
C LYS A 140 -19.69 3.75 5.68
N LEU A 141 -18.83 3.45 4.71
CA LEU A 141 -18.34 4.39 3.70
C LEU A 141 -18.56 3.83 2.31
N TYR A 142 -19.24 4.58 1.45
CA TYR A 142 -19.30 4.26 0.02
C TYR A 142 -18.25 5.07 -0.74
N MET A 143 -17.35 4.38 -1.44
CA MET A 143 -16.26 5.00 -2.20
C MET A 143 -15.80 4.09 -3.34
N HIS A 144 -15.53 4.66 -4.52
CA HIS A 144 -15.09 3.90 -5.71
C HIS A 144 -16.03 2.75 -6.11
N GLN A 145 -17.35 2.99 -6.09
CA GLN A 145 -18.38 2.01 -6.43
C GLN A 145 -18.39 0.76 -5.52
N ARG A 146 -17.94 0.93 -4.27
CA ARG A 146 -17.93 -0.14 -3.26
C ARG A 146 -18.30 0.42 -1.89
N GLU A 147 -19.08 -0.36 -1.11
CA GLU A 147 -19.29 -0.11 0.31
C GLU A 147 -18.11 -0.71 1.11
N TYR A 148 -17.63 0.04 2.08
CA TYR A 148 -16.59 -0.37 3.03
C TYR A 148 -17.12 -0.24 4.44
N ILE A 149 -16.77 -1.19 5.30
CA ILE A 149 -16.77 -0.95 6.73
C ILE A 149 -15.49 -0.22 7.06
N VAL A 150 -15.59 0.81 7.89
CA VAL A 150 -14.44 1.62 8.28
C VAL A 150 -14.38 1.77 9.78
N VAL A 151 -13.17 1.78 10.33
CA VAL A 151 -12.92 2.15 11.72
C VAL A 151 -12.32 3.55 11.77
N ILE A 152 -12.93 4.42 12.55
CA ILE A 152 -12.48 5.79 12.77
C ILE A 152 -11.83 5.84 14.15
N ARG A 153 -10.60 6.32 14.22
CA ARG A 153 -9.79 6.35 15.44
C ARG A 153 -9.34 7.78 15.76
N PRO A 154 -9.42 8.21 17.03
CA PRO A 154 -8.81 9.45 17.44
C PRO A 154 -7.27 9.34 17.40
N ARG A 155 -6.60 10.41 17.01
CA ARG A 155 -5.14 10.58 17.02
C ARG A 155 -4.81 12.01 17.41
N ALA A 156 -3.59 12.27 17.90
CA ALA A 156 -3.13 13.57 18.40
C ALA A 156 -3.41 14.79 17.49
N HIS A 157 -3.63 14.58 16.20
CA HIS A 157 -3.86 15.64 15.21
C HIS A 157 -5.19 15.51 14.44
N GLY A 158 -6.13 14.70 14.95
CA GLY A 158 -7.45 14.52 14.34
C GLY A 158 -7.86 13.06 14.18
N LEU A 159 -8.95 12.84 13.43
CA LEU A 159 -9.47 11.50 13.18
C LEU A 159 -8.72 10.82 12.03
N THR A 160 -8.33 9.57 12.25
CA THR A 160 -7.86 8.67 11.20
C THR A 160 -8.94 7.65 10.90
N LEU A 161 -9.08 7.29 9.65
CA LEU A 161 -10.02 6.30 9.16
C LEU A 161 -9.24 5.18 8.48
N HIS A 162 -9.63 3.93 8.78
CA HIS A 162 -9.10 2.76 8.11
C HIS A 162 -10.25 2.00 7.46
N THR A 163 -10.15 1.74 6.15
CA THR A 163 -11.05 0.77 5.49
C THR A 163 -10.73 -0.63 5.98
N MET A 164 -11.76 -1.47 6.06
CA MET A 164 -11.65 -2.82 6.58
C MET A 164 -12.10 -3.84 5.54
N TYR A 165 -11.49 -5.01 5.58
CA TYR A 165 -12.01 -6.21 4.91
C TYR A 165 -13.27 -6.69 5.62
N TYR A 166 -14.19 -7.27 4.86
CA TYR A 166 -15.31 -8.02 5.43
C TYR A 166 -14.83 -9.37 5.99
N ALA A 167 -15.61 -9.94 6.91
CA ALA A 167 -15.23 -11.19 7.57
C ALA A 167 -15.02 -12.38 6.60
N ASP A 168 -15.75 -12.39 5.50
CA ASP A 168 -15.66 -13.38 4.42
C ASP A 168 -14.46 -13.18 3.48
N GLU A 169 -13.82 -12.00 3.54
CA GLU A 169 -12.59 -11.70 2.80
C GLU A 169 -11.32 -12.15 3.56
N ILE A 170 -11.45 -12.43 4.87
CA ILE A 170 -10.33 -12.89 5.71
C ILE A 170 -10.16 -14.40 5.56
N ARG A 171 -8.97 -14.80 5.12
CA ARG A 171 -8.63 -16.23 4.98
C ARG A 171 -8.29 -16.86 6.32
N SER A 172 -8.74 -18.09 6.53
CA SER A 172 -8.38 -18.84 7.72
C SER A 172 -6.95 -19.36 7.64
N VAL A 173 -6.21 -19.28 8.74
CA VAL A 173 -4.86 -19.88 8.85
C VAL A 173 -4.89 -21.37 8.61
N SER A 174 -5.99 -22.06 8.91
CA SER A 174 -6.17 -23.49 8.67
C SER A 174 -6.12 -23.88 7.17
N GLU A 175 -6.34 -22.92 6.25
CA GLU A 175 -6.18 -23.14 4.81
C GLU A 175 -4.69 -23.40 4.41
N TYR A 176 -3.74 -23.00 5.25
CA TYR A 176 -2.30 -23.04 4.95
C TYR A 176 -1.53 -24.12 5.71
N GLY A 177 -2.22 -25.00 6.41
CA GLY A 177 -1.65 -26.14 7.12
C GLY A 177 -2.00 -26.18 8.59
N GLU A 178 -1.94 -27.36 9.16
CA GLU A 178 -2.16 -27.59 10.58
C GLU A 178 -0.95 -27.13 11.40
N LYS A 179 -1.20 -26.76 12.64
CA LYS A 179 -0.14 -26.45 13.63
C LYS A 179 0.48 -27.76 14.16
N ASP A 180 1.08 -28.56 13.27
CA ASP A 180 1.91 -29.70 13.69
C ASP A 180 3.26 -29.18 14.18
N GLY A 181 3.25 -28.52 15.32
CA GLY A 181 4.47 -28.09 16.00
C GLY A 181 4.77 -29.01 17.17
N ALA A 182 5.94 -29.64 17.19
CA ALA A 182 6.44 -30.28 18.39
C ALA A 182 6.44 -29.26 19.55
N GLU A 183 5.92 -29.63 20.72
CA GLU A 183 5.93 -28.77 21.89
C GLU A 183 7.38 -28.37 22.24
N PRO A 184 7.69 -27.07 22.33
CA PRO A 184 9.03 -26.62 22.65
C PRO A 184 9.36 -26.97 24.11
N LYS A 185 10.60 -27.41 24.34
CA LYS A 185 11.10 -27.71 25.70
C LYS A 185 11.17 -26.42 26.51
N GLU A 186 10.91 -26.50 27.82
CA GLU A 186 10.95 -25.35 28.73
C GLU A 186 12.28 -24.57 28.70
N GLN A 187 13.41 -25.25 28.48
CA GLN A 187 14.71 -24.58 28.31
C GLN A 187 14.80 -23.76 27.02
N GLU A 188 14.26 -24.26 25.92
CA GLU A 188 14.19 -23.54 24.63
C GLU A 188 13.32 -22.31 24.74
N LYS A 189 12.15 -22.45 25.37
CA LYS A 189 11.22 -21.34 25.62
C LYS A 189 11.87 -20.24 26.47
N ARG A 190 12.59 -20.61 27.53
CA ARG A 190 13.29 -19.65 28.40
C ARG A 190 14.37 -18.88 27.65
N LEU A 191 15.18 -19.56 26.83
CA LEU A 191 16.21 -18.90 26.01
C LEU A 191 15.59 -17.98 24.94
N ALA A 192 14.48 -18.40 24.33
CA ALA A 192 13.75 -17.57 23.38
C ALA A 192 13.20 -16.29 24.03
N LEU A 193 12.62 -16.40 25.23
CA LEU A 193 12.15 -15.24 26.00
C LEU A 193 13.29 -14.28 26.34
N GLN A 194 14.44 -14.77 26.79
CA GLN A 194 15.62 -13.94 27.05
C GLN A 194 16.11 -13.22 25.80
N LEU A 195 16.08 -13.90 24.63
CA LEU A 195 16.45 -13.27 23.39
C LEU A 195 15.46 -12.17 22.97
N ILE A 196 14.16 -12.45 23.08
CA ILE A 196 13.10 -11.46 22.82
C ILE A 196 13.31 -10.22 23.72
N GLU A 197 13.54 -10.42 25.01
CA GLU A 197 13.76 -9.33 25.96
C GLU A 197 15.01 -8.52 25.62
N SER A 198 16.10 -9.17 25.23
CA SER A 198 17.35 -8.52 24.84
C SER A 198 17.24 -7.68 23.55
N LEU A 199 16.29 -8.00 22.67
CA LEU A 199 16.01 -7.31 21.41
C LEU A 199 14.83 -6.34 21.50
N SER A 200 14.12 -6.33 22.65
CA SER A 200 12.97 -5.46 22.85
C SER A 200 13.39 -3.99 22.95
N ALA A 201 12.74 -3.17 22.13
CA ALA A 201 12.96 -1.71 22.11
C ALA A 201 11.65 -1.00 21.74
N PRO A 202 11.48 0.28 22.11
CA PRO A 202 10.38 1.08 21.62
C PRO A 202 10.35 1.13 20.08
N PHE A 203 9.15 1.02 19.52
CA PHE A 203 8.99 1.06 18.07
C PHE A 203 9.30 2.46 17.53
N ASP A 204 10.33 2.56 16.70
CA ASP A 204 10.70 3.77 15.99
C ASP A 204 10.71 3.50 14.47
N PRO A 205 9.68 3.96 13.74
CA PRO A 205 9.55 3.68 12.31
C PRO A 205 10.71 4.29 11.48
N LYS A 206 11.42 5.30 11.99
CA LYS A 206 12.54 5.94 11.29
C LYS A 206 13.78 5.05 11.19
N LYS A 207 13.88 4.03 12.02
CA LYS A 207 14.97 3.05 11.98
C LYS A 207 14.87 2.09 10.78
N PHE A 208 13.67 1.92 10.22
CA PHE A 208 13.41 1.00 9.12
C PHE A 208 13.38 1.78 7.81
N GLN A 209 14.31 1.48 6.92
CA GLN A 209 14.44 2.12 5.63
C GLN A 209 14.36 1.08 4.51
N ASP A 210 13.81 1.49 3.37
CA ASP A 210 13.76 0.66 2.16
C ASP A 210 15.16 0.63 1.50
N GLU A 211 15.97 -0.37 1.85
CA GLU A 211 17.33 -0.55 1.34
C GLU A 211 17.35 -0.79 -0.17
N TYR A 212 16.33 -1.48 -0.71
CA TYR A 212 16.21 -1.68 -2.15
C TYR A 212 16.05 -0.33 -2.87
N ARG A 213 15.18 0.53 -2.36
CA ARG A 213 14.96 1.87 -2.93
C ARG A 213 16.22 2.73 -2.86
N GLN A 214 16.97 2.66 -1.77
CA GLN A 214 18.25 3.36 -1.64
C GLN A 214 19.28 2.83 -2.65
N SER A 215 19.44 1.52 -2.74
CA SER A 215 20.34 0.86 -3.69
C SER A 215 19.97 1.19 -5.13
N LEU A 216 18.66 1.20 -5.47
CA LEU A 216 18.20 1.56 -6.80
C LEU A 216 18.49 3.04 -7.14
N ARG A 217 18.32 3.96 -6.19
CA ARG A 217 18.70 5.38 -6.37
C ARG A 217 20.19 5.51 -6.63
N THR A 218 21.03 4.88 -5.83
CA THR A 218 22.47 4.88 -6.01
C THR A 218 22.87 4.32 -7.37
N MET A 219 22.24 3.24 -7.80
CA MET A 219 22.47 2.67 -9.13
C MET A 219 22.07 3.63 -10.27
N ILE A 220 20.94 4.29 -10.15
CA ILE A 220 20.50 5.30 -11.14
C ILE A 220 21.51 6.45 -11.20
N GLU A 221 21.94 6.99 -10.07
CA GLU A 221 22.92 8.07 -9.99
C GLU A 221 24.27 7.67 -10.60
N ALA A 222 24.76 6.47 -10.31
CA ALA A 222 26.00 5.96 -10.87
C ALA A 222 25.89 5.80 -12.39
N LYS A 223 24.79 5.25 -12.91
CA LYS A 223 24.54 5.14 -14.36
C LYS A 223 24.46 6.51 -15.05
N LEU A 224 23.83 7.49 -14.41
CA LEU A 224 23.80 8.87 -14.91
C LEU A 224 25.22 9.48 -14.99
N LYS A 225 26.13 9.10 -14.10
CA LYS A 225 27.54 9.53 -14.11
C LYS A 225 28.44 8.64 -14.99
N GLY A 226 27.88 7.65 -15.72
CA GLY A 226 28.65 6.73 -16.55
C GLY A 226 29.52 5.73 -15.77
N GLN A 227 29.14 5.37 -14.56
CA GLN A 227 29.86 4.42 -13.69
C GLN A 227 29.15 3.08 -13.66
N GLU A 228 29.90 1.96 -13.69
CA GLU A 228 29.38 0.61 -13.43
C GLU A 228 29.38 0.33 -11.94
N ILE A 229 28.29 -0.28 -11.45
CA ILE A 229 28.19 -0.74 -10.07
C ILE A 229 28.46 -2.23 -10.05
N ALA A 230 29.45 -2.67 -9.26
CA ALA A 230 29.61 -4.07 -8.95
C ALA A 230 28.44 -4.53 -8.07
N ALA A 231 27.87 -5.71 -8.41
CA ALA A 231 26.79 -6.29 -7.61
C ALA A 231 27.30 -6.55 -6.17
N ALA A 232 26.52 -6.10 -5.19
CA ALA A 232 26.83 -6.42 -3.80
C ALA A 232 26.77 -7.95 -3.62
N PRO A 233 27.72 -8.55 -2.89
CA PRO A 233 27.69 -10.00 -2.62
C PRO A 233 26.42 -10.32 -1.81
N HIS A 234 25.66 -11.33 -2.26
CA HIS A 234 24.51 -11.81 -1.53
C HIS A 234 24.97 -12.39 -0.18
N PRO A 235 24.36 -12.02 0.94
CA PRO A 235 24.67 -12.65 2.23
C PRO A 235 24.33 -14.13 2.12
N GLN A 236 25.32 -14.99 2.39
CA GLN A 236 25.07 -16.43 2.48
C GLN A 236 24.23 -16.69 3.72
N LEU A 237 23.09 -17.35 3.54
CA LEU A 237 22.29 -17.86 4.64
C LEU A 237 23.14 -18.85 5.43
N ALA A 238 23.26 -18.63 6.74
CA ALA A 238 23.93 -19.58 7.62
C ALA A 238 23.20 -20.93 7.57
N PRO A 239 23.89 -22.06 7.53
CA PRO A 239 23.26 -23.38 7.57
C PRO A 239 22.47 -23.53 8.88
N VAL A 240 21.33 -24.22 8.80
CA VAL A 240 20.48 -24.50 9.98
C VAL A 240 21.29 -25.38 10.94
N VAL A 241 21.80 -24.76 12.00
CA VAL A 241 22.49 -25.45 13.11
C VAL A 241 21.43 -25.75 14.17
N ASP A 242 21.72 -26.66 15.09
CA ASP A 242 20.87 -26.97 16.24
C ASP A 242 20.28 -25.69 16.86
N LEU A 243 18.97 -25.69 17.04
CA LEU A 243 18.21 -24.54 17.56
C LEU A 243 18.80 -23.98 18.88
N MET A 244 19.22 -24.87 19.77
CA MET A 244 19.83 -24.52 21.07
C MET A 244 21.18 -23.81 20.90
N GLU A 245 22.00 -24.27 19.96
CA GLU A 245 23.31 -23.67 19.66
C GLU A 245 23.14 -22.31 18.99
N ALA A 246 22.17 -22.18 18.07
CA ALA A 246 21.82 -20.92 17.43
C ALA A 246 21.33 -19.87 18.41
N LEU A 247 20.43 -20.24 19.34
CA LEU A 247 19.93 -19.34 20.39
C LEU A 247 21.06 -18.89 21.34
N LYS A 248 21.93 -19.79 21.77
CA LYS A 248 23.10 -19.45 22.61
C LYS A 248 24.08 -18.51 21.90
N LYS A 249 24.38 -18.74 20.62
CA LYS A 249 25.22 -17.87 19.80
C LYS A 249 24.61 -16.48 19.63
N SER A 250 23.30 -16.40 19.42
CA SER A 250 22.61 -15.12 19.29
C SER A 250 22.61 -14.29 20.58
N LEU A 251 22.49 -14.96 21.73
CA LEU A 251 22.61 -14.29 23.05
C LEU A 251 24.04 -13.86 23.37
N ALA A 252 25.07 -14.64 22.98
CA ALA A 252 26.47 -14.34 23.20
C ALA A 252 27.04 -13.27 22.22
N GLY A 253 26.48 -13.19 21.01
CA GLY A 253 26.85 -12.20 20.00
C GLY A 253 26.02 -10.94 20.15
N LYS A 254 26.60 -9.82 20.62
CA LYS A 254 25.95 -8.51 20.44
C LYS A 254 25.66 -8.34 18.96
N PRO A 255 24.43 -7.96 18.54
CA PRO A 255 24.15 -7.66 17.15
C PRO A 255 25.08 -6.53 16.72
N ALA A 256 26.08 -6.83 15.90
CA ALA A 256 26.88 -5.81 15.27
C ALA A 256 25.95 -5.02 14.34
N PRO A 257 25.96 -3.67 14.36
CA PRO A 257 25.19 -2.90 13.40
C PRO A 257 25.62 -3.35 12.00
N ALA A 258 24.64 -3.61 11.12
CA ALA A 258 24.89 -4.02 9.75
C ALA A 258 25.87 -3.02 9.11
N LYS A 259 27.14 -3.45 8.91
CA LYS A 259 28.13 -2.63 8.23
C LYS A 259 27.64 -2.47 6.80
N GLN A 260 27.31 -1.25 6.43
CA GLN A 260 27.16 -0.87 5.04
C GLN A 260 28.48 -1.20 4.34
N VAL A 261 28.46 -2.20 3.45
CA VAL A 261 29.61 -2.54 2.62
C VAL A 261 29.76 -1.41 1.60
N PRO A 262 30.91 -0.74 1.53
CA PRO A 262 31.11 0.31 0.52
C PRO A 262 31.00 -0.32 -0.87
N VAL A 263 30.13 0.26 -1.70
CA VAL A 263 29.99 -0.15 -3.11
C VAL A 263 31.22 0.35 -3.86
N GLU A 264 32.08 -0.56 -4.32
CA GLU A 264 33.28 -0.24 -5.08
C GLU A 264 32.89 0.20 -6.49
N MET A 265 33.15 1.46 -6.84
CA MET A 265 32.77 2.05 -8.13
C MET A 265 33.95 1.97 -9.10
N LYS A 266 33.77 1.28 -10.25
CA LYS A 266 34.74 1.22 -11.34
C LYS A 266 34.26 2.08 -12.52
N PRO A 267 35.17 2.81 -13.24
CA PRO A 267 34.77 3.61 -14.41
C PRO A 267 34.30 2.74 -15.57
N MET A 268 33.18 3.10 -16.18
CA MET A 268 32.59 2.43 -17.34
C MET A 268 33.39 2.70 -18.63
N LYS A 269 33.58 1.68 -19.47
CA LYS A 269 34.01 1.85 -20.85
C LYS A 269 32.91 2.60 -21.62
N ALA A 270 33.33 3.60 -22.43
CA ALA A 270 32.43 4.54 -23.11
C ALA A 270 31.23 3.87 -23.78
N VAL A 271 30.03 4.34 -23.44
CA VAL A 271 28.77 3.98 -24.09
C VAL A 271 28.68 4.74 -25.43
N PRO A 272 28.27 4.13 -26.55
CA PRO A 272 28.05 4.84 -27.79
C PRO A 272 26.99 5.93 -27.62
N GLU A 273 27.29 7.09 -28.16
CA GLU A 273 26.52 8.33 -28.11
C GLU A 273 25.04 8.11 -28.52
N ALA A 274 24.13 8.63 -27.75
CA ALA A 274 22.69 8.56 -28.02
C ALA A 274 22.35 9.26 -29.33
N VAL A 275 21.73 8.52 -30.24
CA VAL A 275 21.26 9.07 -31.53
C VAL A 275 20.20 10.16 -31.24
N PRO A 276 20.37 11.40 -31.73
CA PRO A 276 19.43 12.48 -31.49
C PRO A 276 18.07 12.20 -32.14
N ALA A 277 17.00 12.43 -31.39
CA ALA A 277 15.63 12.26 -31.83
C ALA A 277 15.35 13.10 -33.10
N ARG A 278 15.00 12.45 -34.22
CA ARG A 278 14.59 13.10 -35.47
C ARG A 278 13.40 14.04 -35.18
N LYS A 279 13.60 15.36 -35.42
CA LYS A 279 12.54 16.37 -35.42
C LYS A 279 11.49 15.98 -36.47
N ARG A 280 10.23 15.89 -36.08
CA ARG A 280 9.10 15.76 -37.00
C ARG A 280 9.06 16.98 -37.94
N VAL A 281 9.31 16.74 -39.19
CA VAL A 281 9.04 17.72 -40.24
C VAL A 281 7.52 17.79 -40.42
N GLY A 282 6.94 18.94 -40.08
CA GLY A 282 5.54 19.24 -40.34
C GLY A 282 5.29 19.35 -41.84
N LYS A 283 4.44 18.47 -42.38
CA LYS A 283 3.88 18.68 -43.72
C LYS A 283 2.93 19.87 -43.67
N ARG A 284 3.36 20.99 -44.29
CA ARG A 284 2.46 22.06 -44.70
C ARG A 284 1.63 21.53 -45.89
N SER A 285 0.31 21.52 -45.72
CA SER A 285 -0.65 21.37 -46.81
C SER A 285 -0.73 22.70 -47.55
N ALA A 286 -0.41 22.70 -48.82
CA ALA A 286 -0.81 23.74 -49.79
C ALA A 286 -1.81 23.12 -50.76
N GLY A 287 -2.89 23.85 -51.05
CA GLY A 287 -3.86 23.59 -52.11
C GLY A 287 -5.22 23.15 -51.62
#